data_0774530cef9d337ef52c30885e67bfed
#
_entry.id   0774530cef9d337ef52c30885e67bfed
#
_cell.length_a   1.000
_cell.length_b   1.000
_cell.length_c   1.000
_cell.angle_alpha   90.00
_cell.angle_beta   90.00
_cell.angle_gamma   90.00
#
_symmetry.space_group_name_H-M   'P 1'
#
loop_
_entity.id
_entity.type
_entity.pdbx_description
1 polymer ?
#
loop_
_entity_poly.entity_id
_entity_poly.type
_entity_poly.pdbx_seq_one_letter_code
_entity_poly.pdbx_strand_id
1 'polypeptide(L)'
;MRKALVIGIDKYPSQPLSGCENDAVSLANTLEKNGDGSPNFDVKRITSDNQNVTSALIYTALEELFKGDAETVLFYFSGHGIINPSTNAGYIVSQDGKKGSWGVSISEILSMANKAYPRIQSTVIILDSCNSGYAGEVAGLNNEGIAAIGTGVTILTACHRDG
;
A
#
# COMPACT_ATOMS: atom_id res chain seq x y z
N MET A 1 15.18 2.44 14.05
CA MET A 1 13.72 2.34 14.12
C MET A 1 13.19 1.75 12.83
N ARG A 2 12.23 0.86 12.94
CA ARG A 2 11.52 0.26 11.81
C ARG A 2 10.04 0.57 11.94
N LYS A 3 9.45 1.11 10.90
CA LYS A 3 8.03 1.50 10.88
C LYS A 3 7.29 0.79 9.77
N ALA A 4 6.04 0.44 10.02
CA ALA A 4 5.19 -0.17 8.99
C ALA A 4 3.79 0.43 9.02
N LEU A 5 3.21 0.56 7.83
CA LEU A 5 1.80 0.85 7.63
C LEU A 5 1.19 -0.32 6.88
N VAL A 6 0.17 -0.92 7.46
CA VAL A 6 -0.48 -2.12 6.91
C VAL A 6 -1.96 -1.82 6.73
N ILE A 7 -2.43 -1.87 5.48
CA ILE A 7 -3.81 -1.53 5.13
C ILE A 7 -4.48 -2.73 4.46
N GLY A 8 -5.68 -3.09 4.94
CA GLY A 8 -6.51 -4.12 4.34
C GLY A 8 -7.95 -3.65 4.21
N ILE A 9 -8.51 -3.70 3.00
CA ILE A 9 -9.86 -3.23 2.70
C ILE A 9 -10.67 -4.35 2.05
N ASP A 10 -11.72 -4.79 2.73
CA ASP A 10 -12.71 -5.74 2.21
C ASP A 10 -14.06 -5.05 1.92
N LYS A 11 -14.41 -4.04 2.71
CA LYS A 11 -15.76 -3.46 2.75
C LYS A 11 -16.00 -2.38 1.70
N TYR A 12 -15.73 -2.70 0.44
CA TYR A 12 -16.05 -1.78 -0.66
C TYR A 12 -17.56 -1.72 -0.88
N PRO A 13 -18.13 -0.53 -1.17
CA PRO A 13 -19.57 -0.42 -1.48
C PRO A 13 -20.00 -1.25 -2.67
N SER A 14 -19.10 -1.38 -3.66
CA SER A 14 -19.29 -2.21 -4.84
C SER A 14 -18.13 -3.19 -4.91
N GLN A 15 -18.41 -4.46 -5.23
CA GLN A 15 -17.41 -5.52 -5.32
C GLN A 15 -16.61 -5.69 -4.02
N PRO A 16 -17.27 -6.00 -2.90
CA PRO A 16 -16.56 -6.25 -1.65
C PRO A 16 -15.61 -7.44 -1.79
N LEU A 17 -14.55 -7.42 -1.02
CA LEU A 17 -13.55 -8.49 -0.98
C LEU A 17 -13.67 -9.28 0.34
N SER A 18 -12.95 -10.38 0.41
CA SER A 18 -12.76 -11.15 1.64
C SER A 18 -11.29 -11.55 1.73
N GLY A 19 -10.74 -11.49 2.94
CA GLY A 19 -9.36 -11.88 3.20
C GLY A 19 -8.37 -10.74 3.27
N CYS A 20 -8.66 -9.56 2.74
CA CYS A 20 -7.73 -8.43 2.76
C CYS A 20 -7.49 -7.91 4.18
N GLU A 21 -8.57 -7.76 4.95
CA GLU A 21 -8.47 -7.39 6.38
C GLU A 21 -7.67 -8.42 7.15
N ASN A 22 -7.96 -9.70 6.93
CA ASN A 22 -7.29 -10.79 7.62
C ASN A 22 -5.80 -10.87 7.26
N ASP A 23 -5.45 -10.67 6.00
CA ASP A 23 -4.06 -10.64 5.55
C ASP A 23 -3.30 -9.48 6.21
N ALA A 24 -3.93 -8.31 6.30
CA ALA A 24 -3.34 -7.15 6.96
C ALA A 24 -3.10 -7.41 8.45
N VAL A 25 -4.07 -7.99 9.14
CA VAL A 25 -3.96 -8.35 10.56
C VAL A 25 -2.82 -9.34 10.78
N SER A 26 -2.75 -10.39 9.96
CA SER A 26 -1.71 -11.42 10.07
C SER A 26 -0.32 -10.83 9.86
N LEU A 27 -0.16 -9.98 8.85
CA LEU A 27 1.13 -9.35 8.59
C LEU A 27 1.51 -8.39 9.71
N ALA A 28 0.57 -7.57 10.20
CA ALA A 28 0.82 -6.65 11.31
C ALA A 28 1.32 -7.40 12.53
N ASN A 29 0.67 -8.48 12.90
CA ASN A 29 1.06 -9.30 14.05
C ASN A 29 2.47 -9.89 13.87
N THR A 30 2.80 -10.33 12.66
CA THR A 30 4.13 -10.87 12.35
C THR A 30 5.21 -9.82 12.44
N LEU A 31 4.94 -8.58 11.99
CA LEU A 31 5.92 -7.51 11.97
C LEU A 31 6.21 -6.91 13.34
N GLU A 32 5.26 -6.95 14.26
CA GLU A 32 5.40 -6.28 15.56
C GLU A 32 6.50 -6.88 16.42
N LYS A 33 6.80 -8.18 16.29
CA LYS A 33 7.75 -8.87 17.14
C LYS A 33 8.67 -9.78 16.35
N ASN A 34 9.91 -9.86 16.81
CA ASN A 34 10.87 -10.87 16.35
C ASN A 34 10.47 -12.27 16.87
N GLY A 35 11.11 -13.31 16.35
CA GLY A 35 10.84 -14.68 16.76
C GLY A 35 11.08 -14.97 18.25
N ASP A 36 11.93 -14.19 18.90
CA ASP A 36 12.20 -14.29 20.33
C ASP A 36 11.23 -13.46 21.19
N GLY A 37 10.23 -12.80 20.57
CA GLY A 37 9.25 -11.95 21.25
C GLY A 37 9.69 -10.51 21.45
N SER A 38 10.91 -10.13 21.09
CA SER A 38 11.37 -8.75 21.21
C SER A 38 10.68 -7.84 20.18
N PRO A 39 10.51 -6.53 20.47
CA PRO A 39 9.91 -5.59 19.52
C PRO A 39 10.67 -5.52 18.20
N ASN A 40 9.94 -5.42 17.09
CA ASN A 40 10.50 -5.26 15.77
C ASN A 40 9.97 -3.97 15.12
N PHE A 41 8.94 -4.05 14.28
CA PHE A 41 8.36 -2.87 13.65
C PHE A 41 7.36 -2.17 14.56
N ASP A 42 7.35 -0.85 14.49
CA ASP A 42 6.24 -0.04 14.98
C ASP A 42 5.17 -0.03 13.88
N VAL A 43 4.07 -0.72 14.10
CA VAL A 43 3.07 -1.01 13.07
C VAL A 43 1.81 -0.19 13.30
N LYS A 44 1.39 0.57 12.28
CA LYS A 44 0.04 1.12 12.19
C LYS A 44 -0.79 0.24 11.28
N ARG A 45 -1.88 -0.32 11.80
CA ARG A 45 -2.80 -1.14 11.05
C ARG A 45 -4.09 -0.37 10.78
N ILE A 46 -4.53 -0.37 9.53
CA ILE A 46 -5.78 0.24 9.09
C ILE A 46 -6.57 -0.81 8.33
N THR A 47 -7.73 -1.19 8.87
CA THR A 47 -8.59 -2.20 8.27
C THR A 47 -10.02 -1.70 8.22
N SER A 48 -10.78 -2.14 7.20
CA SER A 48 -12.13 -1.65 6.95
C SER A 48 -13.20 -2.23 7.88
N ASP A 49 -12.83 -3.17 8.77
CA ASP A 49 -13.77 -3.78 9.71
C ASP A 49 -14.20 -2.83 10.83
N ASN A 50 -13.40 -1.82 11.14
CA ASN A 50 -13.65 -0.92 12.26
C ASN A 50 -13.63 0.57 11.90
N GLN A 51 -13.44 0.90 10.63
CA GLN A 51 -13.41 2.28 10.17
C GLN A 51 -13.62 2.36 8.67
N ASN A 52 -13.99 3.54 8.21
CA ASN A 52 -14.09 3.83 6.79
C ASN A 52 -12.72 4.27 6.26
N VAL A 53 -12.12 3.46 5.41
CA VAL A 53 -10.76 3.71 4.90
C VAL A 53 -10.87 4.58 3.65
N THR A 54 -10.84 5.88 3.85
CA THR A 54 -10.92 6.87 2.78
C THR A 54 -9.55 7.16 2.16
N SER A 55 -9.55 7.76 0.98
CA SER A 55 -8.29 8.19 0.34
C SER A 55 -7.54 9.20 1.21
N ALA A 56 -8.26 10.11 1.86
CA ALA A 56 -7.65 11.08 2.76
C ALA A 56 -6.99 10.41 3.96
N LEU A 57 -7.63 9.39 4.54
CA LEU A 57 -7.05 8.62 5.65
C LEU A 57 -5.77 7.90 5.23
N ILE A 58 -5.79 7.26 4.05
CA ILE A 58 -4.61 6.57 3.52
C ILE A 58 -3.47 7.56 3.28
N TYR A 59 -3.78 8.69 2.64
CA TYR A 59 -2.80 9.71 2.31
C TYR A 59 -2.12 10.26 3.57
N THR A 60 -2.91 10.60 4.59
CA THR A 60 -2.38 11.09 5.87
C THR A 60 -1.50 10.04 6.55
N ALA A 61 -1.92 8.77 6.52
CA ALA A 61 -1.13 7.69 7.10
C ALA A 61 0.20 7.50 6.37
N LEU A 62 0.21 7.64 5.04
CA LEU A 62 1.43 7.57 4.25
C LEU A 62 2.38 8.74 4.56
N GLU A 63 1.85 9.94 4.71
CA GLU A 63 2.67 11.09 5.10
C GLU A 63 3.33 10.86 6.47
N GLU A 64 2.58 10.33 7.43
CA GLU A 64 3.12 9.99 8.75
C GLU A 64 4.19 8.89 8.66
N LEU A 65 3.98 7.89 7.81
CA LEU A 65 4.91 6.79 7.63
C LEU A 65 6.27 7.28 7.15
N PHE A 66 6.28 8.20 6.18
CA PHE A 66 7.50 8.69 5.55
C PHE A 66 8.10 9.90 6.25
N LYS A 67 7.55 10.30 7.38
CA LYS A 67 8.05 11.44 8.17
C LYS A 67 9.19 11.00 9.08
N GLY A 68 10.21 11.86 9.19
CA GLY A 68 11.34 11.61 10.09
C GLY A 68 12.33 10.58 9.56
N ASP A 69 13.16 10.07 10.46
CA ASP A 69 14.24 9.14 10.13
C ASP A 69 13.84 7.72 10.49
N ALA A 70 14.25 6.76 9.70
CA ALA A 70 14.06 5.34 9.99
C ALA A 70 15.09 4.50 9.24
N GLU A 71 15.43 3.36 9.81
CA GLU A 71 16.24 2.36 9.13
C GLU A 71 15.46 1.72 8.00
N THR A 72 14.25 1.24 8.32
CA THR A 72 13.38 0.55 7.37
C THR A 72 11.94 1.00 7.55
N VAL A 73 11.27 1.24 6.41
CA VAL A 73 9.84 1.52 6.36
C VAL A 73 9.19 0.50 5.43
N LEU A 74 8.08 -0.06 5.87
CA LEU A 74 7.31 -1.01 5.07
C LEU A 74 5.88 -0.49 4.91
N PHE A 75 5.41 -0.45 3.66
CA PHE A 75 4.02 -0.18 3.34
C PHE A 75 3.41 -1.42 2.69
N TYR A 76 2.34 -1.92 3.27
CA TYR A 76 1.57 -3.05 2.74
C TYR A 76 0.13 -2.62 2.48
N PHE A 77 -0.37 -2.95 1.30
CA PHE A 77 -1.76 -2.71 0.94
C PHE A 77 -2.37 -3.98 0.36
N SER A 78 -3.53 -4.37 0.89
CA SER A 78 -4.35 -5.46 0.36
C SER A 78 -5.77 -4.92 0.11
N GLY A 79 -6.18 -4.92 -1.16
CA GLY A 79 -7.46 -4.37 -1.58
C GLY A 79 -7.54 -4.28 -3.10
N HIS A 80 -8.48 -3.49 -3.61
CA HIS A 80 -8.60 -3.26 -5.04
C HIS A 80 -7.51 -2.33 -5.55
N GLY A 81 -7.01 -2.63 -6.75
CA GLY A 81 -6.17 -1.74 -7.53
C GLY A 81 -6.84 -1.45 -8.86
N ILE A 82 -6.54 -0.31 -9.45
CA ILE A 82 -7.09 0.07 -10.75
C ILE A 82 -6.07 0.85 -11.58
N ILE A 83 -6.13 0.67 -12.89
CA ILE A 83 -5.43 1.53 -13.86
C ILE A 83 -6.44 2.45 -14.48
N ASN A 84 -6.19 3.77 -14.42
CA ASN A 84 -7.01 4.75 -15.11
C ASN A 84 -6.73 4.64 -16.62
N PRO A 85 -7.73 4.25 -17.44
CA PRO A 85 -7.48 4.06 -18.88
C PRO A 85 -7.14 5.34 -19.63
N SER A 86 -7.51 6.49 -19.07
CA SER A 86 -7.22 7.79 -19.71
C SER A 86 -5.78 8.24 -19.52
N THR A 87 -5.14 7.84 -18.43
CA THR A 87 -3.81 8.33 -18.05
C THR A 87 -2.79 7.21 -17.88
N ASN A 88 -3.23 5.96 -17.84
CA ASN A 88 -2.42 4.78 -17.48
C ASN A 88 -1.86 4.84 -16.05
N ALA A 89 -2.36 5.74 -15.21
CA ALA A 89 -1.93 5.83 -13.82
C ALA A 89 -2.58 4.72 -13.00
N GLY A 90 -1.80 4.11 -12.11
CA GLY A 90 -2.27 3.10 -11.20
C GLY A 90 -2.62 3.67 -9.84
N TYR A 91 -3.66 3.12 -9.23
CA TYR A 91 -4.16 3.55 -7.92
C TYR A 91 -4.42 2.37 -7.02
N ILE A 92 -4.14 2.54 -5.72
CA ILE A 92 -4.76 1.72 -4.70
C ILE A 92 -6.13 2.34 -4.40
N VAL A 93 -7.17 1.51 -4.36
CA VAL A 93 -8.55 1.99 -4.26
C VAL A 93 -8.98 2.07 -2.81
N SER A 94 -9.45 3.24 -2.39
CA SER A 94 -10.04 3.45 -1.06
C SER A 94 -11.52 3.08 -1.05
N GLN A 95 -12.13 2.99 0.14
CA GLN A 95 -13.56 2.67 0.25
C GLN A 95 -14.44 3.75 -0.38
N ASP A 96 -13.98 4.99 -0.40
CA ASP A 96 -14.68 6.10 -1.05
C ASP A 96 -14.28 6.28 -2.53
N GLY A 97 -13.54 5.32 -3.09
CA GLY A 97 -13.05 5.38 -4.46
C GLY A 97 -14.17 5.36 -5.49
N LYS A 98 -14.07 6.25 -6.47
CA LYS A 98 -15.02 6.37 -7.57
C LYS A 98 -14.32 6.93 -8.78
N LYS A 99 -14.96 6.86 -9.95
CA LYS A 99 -14.40 7.39 -11.19
C LYS A 99 -13.96 8.84 -11.02
N GLY A 100 -12.71 9.12 -11.37
CA GLY A 100 -12.09 10.42 -11.20
C GLY A 100 -11.42 10.65 -9.85
N SER A 101 -11.65 9.76 -8.89
CA SER A 101 -11.09 9.86 -7.54
C SER A 101 -11.00 8.48 -6.89
N TRP A 102 -10.22 7.57 -7.52
CA TRP A 102 -10.19 6.17 -7.12
C TRP A 102 -9.57 5.92 -5.75
N GLY A 103 -8.54 6.67 -5.40
CA GLY A 103 -7.81 6.48 -4.16
C GLY A 103 -6.49 7.22 -4.19
N VAL A 104 -5.40 6.53 -3.84
CA VAL A 104 -4.05 7.12 -3.84
C VAL A 104 -3.25 6.54 -5.01
N SER A 105 -2.61 7.43 -5.79
CA SER A 105 -1.82 6.97 -6.93
C SER A 105 -0.53 6.31 -6.47
N ILE A 106 -0.14 5.24 -7.17
CA ILE A 106 1.11 4.53 -6.90
C ILE A 106 2.30 5.45 -7.16
N SER A 107 2.20 6.33 -8.16
CA SER A 107 3.23 7.33 -8.46
C SER A 107 3.49 8.27 -7.29
N GLU A 108 2.44 8.73 -6.59
CA GLU A 108 2.60 9.56 -5.40
C GLU A 108 3.27 8.81 -4.25
N ILE A 109 2.90 7.54 -4.05
CA ILE A 109 3.53 6.70 -3.02
C ILE A 109 5.02 6.56 -3.30
N LEU A 110 5.37 6.28 -4.56
CA LEU A 110 6.78 6.19 -4.98
C LEU A 110 7.52 7.50 -4.79
N SER A 111 6.89 8.62 -5.11
CA SER A 111 7.50 9.94 -4.92
C SER A 111 7.80 10.22 -3.45
N MET A 112 6.88 9.86 -2.55
CA MET A 112 7.11 10.00 -1.11
C MET A 112 8.28 9.13 -0.65
N ALA A 113 8.33 7.88 -1.11
CA ALA A 113 9.38 6.94 -0.76
C ALA A 113 10.75 7.41 -1.27
N ASN A 114 10.82 7.83 -2.52
CA ASN A 114 12.05 8.30 -3.12
C ASN A 114 12.58 9.56 -2.42
N LYS A 115 11.69 10.47 -2.09
CA LYS A 115 12.05 11.74 -1.42
C LYS A 115 12.52 11.51 0.02
N ALA A 116 12.06 10.46 0.65
CA ALA A 116 12.44 10.15 2.04
C ALA A 116 13.88 9.65 2.18
N TYR A 117 14.48 9.11 1.12
CA TYR A 117 15.88 8.69 1.14
C TYR A 117 16.79 9.91 1.17
N PRO A 118 17.88 9.95 1.97
CA PRO A 118 18.42 8.90 2.81
C PRO A 118 17.94 8.92 4.28
N ARG A 119 16.99 9.80 4.65
CA ARG A 119 16.45 9.82 6.03
C ARG A 119 15.85 8.45 6.40
N ILE A 120 15.20 7.84 5.43
CA ILE A 120 14.74 6.44 5.48
C ILE A 120 15.68 5.66 4.56
N GLN A 121 16.44 4.74 5.16
CA GLN A 121 17.50 4.05 4.42
C GLN A 121 16.95 2.98 3.48
N SER A 122 15.88 2.30 3.89
CA SER A 122 15.28 1.23 3.11
C SER A 122 13.75 1.32 3.20
N THR A 123 13.10 1.33 2.05
CA THR A 123 11.63 1.31 1.96
C THR A 123 11.19 0.11 1.15
N VAL A 124 10.27 -0.68 1.70
CA VAL A 124 9.65 -1.82 1.02
C VAL A 124 8.17 -1.53 0.84
N ILE A 125 7.70 -1.60 -0.38
CA ILE A 125 6.29 -1.40 -0.73
C ILE A 125 5.75 -2.72 -1.25
N ILE A 126 4.70 -3.24 -0.60
CA ILE A 126 4.04 -4.48 -0.99
C ILE A 126 2.60 -4.17 -1.38
N LEU A 127 2.27 -4.40 -2.64
CA LEU A 127 0.94 -4.19 -3.18
C LEU A 127 0.30 -5.53 -3.50
N ASP A 128 -0.66 -5.94 -2.68
CA ASP A 128 -1.44 -7.16 -2.87
C ASP A 128 -2.83 -6.74 -3.37
N SER A 129 -2.92 -6.53 -4.68
CA SER A 129 -4.16 -6.10 -5.31
C SER A 129 -5.00 -7.32 -5.66
N CYS A 130 -6.07 -7.54 -4.89
CA CYS A 130 -7.06 -8.53 -5.23
C CYS A 130 -7.89 -8.00 -6.37
N ASN A 131 -7.69 -8.52 -7.55
CA ASN A 131 -8.47 -8.28 -8.62
C ASN A 131 -8.45 -7.18 -9.49
N SER A 132 -8.55 -7.14 -10.47
CA SER A 132 -9.15 -6.20 -11.31
C SER A 132 -9.15 -6.55 -12.75
N GLY A 133 -8.92 -7.74 -13.12
CA GLY A 133 -8.87 -8.11 -14.50
C GLY A 133 -7.61 -7.64 -15.24
N TYR A 134 -6.72 -6.98 -14.55
CA TYR A 134 -5.42 -6.56 -15.10
C TYR A 134 -4.32 -7.43 -14.52
N ALA A 135 -4.50 -8.73 -14.71
CA ALA A 135 -3.61 -9.74 -14.16
C ALA A 135 -2.18 -9.58 -14.69
N GLY A 136 -1.24 -9.50 -13.80
CA GLY A 136 0.18 -9.52 -14.11
C GLY A 136 0.82 -8.15 -14.31
N GLU A 137 0.03 -7.08 -14.35
CA GLU A 137 0.58 -5.74 -14.43
C GLU A 137 0.37 -5.03 -13.11
N VAL A 138 1.45 -4.57 -12.53
CA VAL A 138 1.35 -3.62 -11.45
C VAL A 138 0.92 -2.31 -12.07
N ALA A 139 -0.22 -1.87 -11.64
CA ALA A 139 -0.83 -0.69 -12.16
C ALA A 139 0.16 0.47 -12.12
N GLY A 140 0.62 0.88 -13.27
CA GLY A 140 1.44 2.04 -13.41
C GLY A 140 2.94 1.85 -13.25
N LEU A 141 3.47 0.67 -12.95
CA LEU A 141 4.92 0.50 -12.73
C LEU A 141 5.74 0.40 -14.03
N ASN A 142 5.13 0.04 -15.13
CA ASN A 142 5.81 -0.16 -16.40
C ASN A 142 5.54 0.95 -17.43
N ASN A 143 4.91 2.03 -17.02
CA ASN A 143 4.49 3.09 -17.93
C ASN A 143 5.35 4.33 -17.81
N GLU A 144 5.57 4.98 -18.94
CA GLU A 144 6.26 6.27 -18.96
C GLU A 144 5.46 7.29 -18.14
N GLY A 145 6.17 8.14 -17.39
CA GLY A 145 5.54 9.18 -16.59
C GLY A 145 5.28 8.82 -15.14
N ILE A 146 5.58 7.59 -14.72
CA ILE A 146 5.51 7.21 -13.32
C ILE A 146 6.80 7.61 -12.62
N ALA A 147 6.72 7.85 -11.32
CA ALA A 147 7.91 8.05 -10.52
C ALA A 147 8.80 6.81 -10.61
N ALA A 148 10.03 7.00 -11.03
CA ALA A 148 11.01 5.91 -11.07
C ALA A 148 11.28 5.41 -9.65
N ILE A 149 11.60 4.10 -9.54
CA ILE A 149 12.03 3.54 -8.27
C ILE A 149 13.43 4.07 -7.95
N GLY A 150 13.54 4.79 -6.84
CA GLY A 150 14.80 5.39 -6.42
C GLY A 150 15.65 4.46 -5.58
N THR A 151 16.80 5.00 -5.14
CA THR A 151 17.71 4.27 -4.27
C THR A 151 17.04 3.92 -2.94
N GLY A 152 17.23 2.69 -2.48
CA GLY A 152 16.69 2.23 -1.21
C GLY A 152 15.22 1.85 -1.24
N VAL A 153 14.56 1.93 -2.39
CA VAL A 153 13.13 1.59 -2.52
C VAL A 153 12.98 0.27 -3.27
N THR A 154 12.21 -0.64 -2.69
CA THR A 154 11.88 -1.94 -3.29
C THR A 154 10.36 -2.09 -3.37
N ILE A 155 9.85 -2.57 -4.49
CA ILE A 155 8.42 -2.84 -4.66
C ILE A 155 8.22 -4.31 -4.95
N LEU A 156 7.31 -4.90 -4.18
CA LEU A 156 6.85 -6.27 -4.38
C LEU A 156 5.36 -6.23 -4.69
N THR A 157 4.96 -7.01 -5.65
CA THR A 157 3.55 -7.07 -6.06
C THR A 157 3.09 -8.51 -6.07
N ALA A 158 1.88 -8.71 -5.57
CA ALA A 158 1.18 -9.97 -5.68
C ALA A 158 -0.13 -9.72 -6.39
N CYS A 159 -0.44 -10.52 -7.39
CA CYS A 159 -1.68 -10.41 -8.12
C CYS A 159 -2.37 -11.76 -8.05
N HIS A 160 -3.53 -11.79 -7.38
CA HIS A 160 -4.38 -12.96 -7.41
C HIS A 160 -5.23 -12.93 -8.67
N ARG A 161 -5.01 -13.90 -9.51
CA ARG A 161 -5.97 -14.18 -10.57
C ARG A 161 -7.09 -14.98 -9.97
N ASP A 162 -8.25 -14.38 -9.89
CA ASP A 162 -9.44 -15.19 -9.78
C ASP A 162 -9.64 -15.87 -11.14
N GLY A 163 -9.50 -17.14 -11.08
CA GLY A 163 -9.78 -17.97 -12.23
C GLY A 163 -11.22 -17.85 -12.66
#